data_206c7fe7489733b75c3939c9d3d8b45c
#
_entry.id   206c7fe7489733b75c3939c9d3d8b45c
#
_cell.length_a   1.000
_cell.length_b   1.000
_cell.length_c   1.000
_cell.angle_alpha   90.00
_cell.angle_beta   90.00
_cell.angle_gamma   90.00
#
_symmetry.space_group_name_H-M   'P 1'
#
loop_
_entity.id
_entity.type
_entity.pdbx_description
1 polymer ?
#
loop_
_entity_poly.entity_id
_entity_poly.type
_entity_poly.pdbx_seq_one_letter_code
_entity_poly.pdbx_strand_id
1 'polypeptide(L)'
;MALHFGSYEFARSSNLALFTSPLTGFARTKFAFPLAMAFVSPFSVLLLMAYNHVLETSGPKVALRQTNLYTMAAIGLSAVIFRSLPPGLPVSKWLVGLAFVFQNAYAPLLYSQHWSFLGSVCTVGDGARWFASIAGLSSLAATCAGSLVGPLVNRIGLCGLLACTSVTLSASLFCAERAYRLSEIFQFDPGQELRKKAKQKAQSKEQHSQNLVKKAQDLFDRVPTLKALFCEVISFQCMSTILNVCFVTKLKVAIGNDLERAAWTGRYYATINAVSAFFQFVLLPLGMKKIPQEWAWRVMPIVPMLACVITSLQSNPSLLVLAVAFFFTKCSDYSIRGVVTEMVYVPLDFESRFVGKEVNGVFGNRLGKSGMSVLLSVFTGVFGKAFGIAQLTQLASVASLSWAACTFWLSRLVDAPQEQSPQRTQDDKKDE
;
A
#
# COMPACT_ATOMS: atom_id res chain seq x y z
N MET A 1 7.92 -12.61 3.92
CA MET A 1 7.68 -11.17 3.69
C MET A 1 8.68 -10.56 2.69
N ALA A 2 9.98 -10.57 2.92
CA ALA A 2 10.98 -10.00 1.99
C ALA A 2 10.86 -10.54 0.56
N LEU A 3 10.74 -11.87 0.38
CA LEU A 3 10.52 -12.48 -0.94
C LEU A 3 9.21 -12.05 -1.61
N HIS A 4 8.16 -11.80 -0.83
CA HIS A 4 6.91 -11.24 -1.38
C HIS A 4 7.14 -9.84 -1.98
N PHE A 5 7.88 -8.96 -1.29
CA PHE A 5 8.21 -7.64 -1.84
C PHE A 5 9.09 -7.73 -3.09
N GLY A 6 10.08 -8.63 -3.10
CA GLY A 6 10.87 -8.89 -4.30
C GLY A 6 10.01 -9.38 -5.48
N SER A 7 9.08 -10.31 -5.23
CA SER A 7 8.17 -10.79 -6.27
C SER A 7 7.26 -9.69 -6.83
N TYR A 8 6.81 -8.78 -5.95
CA TYR A 8 5.96 -7.65 -6.34
C TYR A 8 6.67 -6.70 -7.32
N GLU A 9 7.99 -6.49 -7.19
CA GLU A 9 8.75 -5.64 -8.11
C GLU A 9 8.77 -6.19 -9.55
N PHE A 10 8.90 -7.50 -9.69
CA PHE A 10 8.81 -8.17 -11.00
C PHE A 10 7.41 -8.03 -11.61
N ALA A 11 6.37 -8.33 -10.81
CA ALA A 11 4.97 -8.21 -11.24
C ALA A 11 4.63 -6.76 -11.61
N ARG A 12 5.01 -5.78 -10.80
CA ARG A 12 4.73 -4.36 -11.02
C ARG A 12 5.35 -3.85 -12.31
N SER A 13 6.64 -4.12 -12.50
CA SER A 13 7.36 -3.66 -13.68
C SER A 13 6.81 -4.28 -14.97
N SER A 14 6.50 -5.57 -14.94
CA SER A 14 5.94 -6.29 -16.08
C SER A 14 4.50 -5.84 -16.39
N ASN A 15 3.61 -5.85 -15.41
CA ASN A 15 2.20 -5.50 -15.61
C ASN A 15 2.03 -4.03 -16.01
N LEU A 16 2.82 -3.11 -15.47
CA LEU A 16 2.77 -1.70 -15.87
C LEU A 16 3.22 -1.54 -17.33
N ALA A 17 4.30 -2.22 -17.75
CA ALA A 17 4.79 -2.20 -19.12
C ALA A 17 3.76 -2.78 -20.10
N LEU A 18 3.19 -3.96 -19.80
CA LEU A 18 2.13 -4.59 -20.60
C LEU A 18 0.88 -3.70 -20.69
N PHE A 19 0.43 -3.14 -19.56
CA PHE A 19 -0.76 -2.28 -19.50
C PHE A 19 -0.60 -1.00 -20.31
N THR A 20 0.59 -0.42 -20.30
CA THR A 20 0.92 0.82 -21.03
C THR A 20 1.47 0.58 -22.43
N SER A 21 1.50 -0.67 -22.90
CA SER A 21 1.92 -1.05 -24.24
C SER A 21 0.92 -0.60 -25.30
N PRO A 22 1.39 -0.10 -26.47
CA PRO A 22 0.52 0.18 -27.62
C PRO A 22 -0.02 -1.07 -28.31
N LEU A 23 0.66 -2.21 -28.17
CA LEU A 23 0.32 -3.49 -28.79
C LEU A 23 -0.58 -4.35 -27.90
N THR A 24 -0.16 -4.59 -26.67
CA THR A 24 -0.83 -5.52 -25.76
C THR A 24 -1.78 -4.85 -24.77
N GLY A 25 -1.62 -3.55 -24.54
CA GLY A 25 -2.32 -2.81 -23.49
C GLY A 25 -3.17 -1.64 -24.00
N PHE A 26 -3.28 -0.65 -23.14
CA PHE A 26 -4.19 0.49 -23.25
C PHE A 26 -3.46 1.82 -23.49
N ALA A 27 -2.27 1.83 -24.08
CA ALA A 27 -1.50 3.06 -24.32
C ALA A 27 -2.29 4.16 -25.03
N ARG A 28 -3.15 3.78 -25.97
CA ARG A 28 -3.96 4.71 -26.78
C ARG A 28 -5.22 5.22 -26.06
N THR A 29 -5.62 4.60 -24.96
CA THR A 29 -6.84 4.97 -24.22
C THR A 29 -6.48 5.90 -23.07
N LYS A 30 -6.90 7.17 -23.15
CA LYS A 30 -6.49 8.24 -22.21
C LYS A 30 -6.94 8.01 -20.77
N PHE A 31 -8.10 7.39 -20.55
CA PHE A 31 -8.69 7.17 -19.23
C PHE A 31 -8.46 5.75 -18.66
N ALA A 32 -7.80 4.86 -19.42
CA ALA A 32 -7.68 3.45 -19.01
C ALA A 32 -6.93 3.27 -17.68
N PHE A 33 -5.87 4.04 -17.45
CA PHE A 33 -5.09 3.93 -16.23
C PHE A 33 -5.89 4.37 -14.97
N PRO A 34 -6.50 5.57 -14.92
CA PRO A 34 -7.40 5.93 -13.82
C PRO A 34 -8.54 4.93 -13.62
N LEU A 35 -9.17 4.47 -14.72
CA LEU A 35 -10.25 3.50 -14.65
C LEU A 35 -9.79 2.16 -14.05
N ALA A 36 -8.65 1.62 -14.48
CA ALA A 36 -8.09 0.40 -13.90
C ALA A 36 -7.80 0.58 -12.40
N MET A 37 -7.26 1.72 -11.99
CA MET A 37 -7.01 2.05 -10.59
C MET A 37 -8.30 2.19 -9.78
N ALA A 38 -9.40 2.65 -10.37
CA ALA A 38 -10.71 2.69 -9.74
C ALA A 38 -11.23 1.26 -9.42
N PHE A 39 -11.01 0.30 -10.33
CA PHE A 39 -11.39 -1.10 -10.13
C PHE A 39 -10.55 -1.86 -9.09
N VAL A 40 -9.37 -1.35 -8.72
CA VAL A 40 -8.52 -2.00 -7.71
C VAL A 40 -9.25 -2.13 -6.37
N SER A 41 -10.03 -1.13 -5.92
CA SER A 41 -10.70 -1.19 -4.62
C SER A 41 -11.83 -2.21 -4.55
N PRO A 42 -12.83 -2.22 -5.45
CA PRO A 42 -13.86 -3.25 -5.41
C PRO A 42 -13.26 -4.65 -5.58
N PHE A 43 -12.25 -4.82 -6.43
CA PHE A 43 -11.57 -6.10 -6.59
C PHE A 43 -10.81 -6.52 -5.32
N SER A 44 -10.17 -5.59 -4.62
CA SER A 44 -9.53 -5.85 -3.32
C SER A 44 -10.54 -6.25 -2.24
N VAL A 45 -11.76 -5.66 -2.26
CA VAL A 45 -12.84 -6.04 -1.34
C VAL A 45 -13.25 -7.50 -1.59
N LEU A 46 -13.43 -7.89 -2.86
CA LEU A 46 -13.75 -9.27 -3.22
C LEU A 46 -12.67 -10.26 -2.75
N LEU A 47 -11.39 -9.92 -2.97
CA LEU A 47 -10.28 -10.76 -2.48
C LEU A 47 -10.26 -10.84 -0.94
N LEU A 48 -10.54 -9.72 -0.26
CA LEU A 48 -10.60 -9.70 1.21
C LEU A 48 -11.77 -10.53 1.74
N MET A 49 -12.94 -10.47 1.11
CA MET A 49 -14.10 -11.31 1.47
C MET A 49 -13.77 -12.79 1.30
N ALA A 50 -13.18 -13.19 0.18
CA ALA A 50 -12.74 -14.55 -0.07
C ALA A 50 -11.70 -15.01 0.97
N TYR A 51 -10.73 -14.16 1.29
CA TYR A 51 -9.73 -14.42 2.33
C TYR A 51 -10.38 -14.59 3.71
N ASN A 52 -11.27 -13.68 4.10
CA ASN A 52 -11.93 -13.74 5.41
C ASN A 52 -12.78 -15.01 5.55
N HIS A 53 -13.45 -15.44 4.51
CA HIS A 53 -14.20 -16.70 4.53
C HIS A 53 -13.28 -17.90 4.81
N VAL A 54 -12.12 -17.97 4.16
CA VAL A 54 -11.13 -19.04 4.41
C VAL A 54 -10.52 -18.92 5.80
N LEU A 55 -10.25 -17.69 6.25
CA LEU A 55 -9.69 -17.41 7.58
C LEU A 55 -10.62 -17.88 8.70
N GLU A 56 -11.92 -17.62 8.57
CA GLU A 56 -12.94 -18.03 9.55
C GLU A 56 -13.18 -19.55 9.56
N THR A 57 -13.13 -20.18 8.38
CA THR A 57 -13.42 -21.62 8.26
C THR A 57 -12.21 -22.51 8.54
N SER A 58 -11.02 -22.12 8.11
CA SER A 58 -9.84 -22.97 8.06
C SER A 58 -8.63 -22.44 8.83
N GLY A 59 -8.72 -21.23 9.37
CA GLY A 59 -7.67 -20.59 10.17
C GLY A 59 -6.58 -19.89 9.36
N PRO A 60 -5.66 -19.15 10.05
CA PRO A 60 -4.73 -18.21 9.41
C PRO A 60 -3.67 -18.90 8.55
N LYS A 61 -3.18 -20.08 8.94
CA LYS A 61 -2.18 -20.85 8.19
C LYS A 61 -2.71 -21.29 6.83
N VAL A 62 -3.93 -21.85 6.81
CA VAL A 62 -4.58 -22.32 5.59
C VAL A 62 -4.96 -21.13 4.70
N ALA A 63 -5.46 -20.05 5.28
CA ALA A 63 -5.82 -18.84 4.56
C ALA A 63 -4.60 -18.22 3.85
N LEU A 64 -3.45 -18.08 4.53
CA LEU A 64 -2.21 -17.59 3.92
C LEU A 64 -1.75 -18.50 2.78
N ARG A 65 -1.77 -19.83 3.01
CA ARG A 65 -1.37 -20.82 2.01
C ARG A 65 -2.25 -20.73 0.76
N GLN A 66 -3.57 -20.73 0.91
CA GLN A 66 -4.50 -20.67 -0.22
C GLN A 66 -4.38 -19.36 -0.98
N THR A 67 -4.29 -18.22 -0.29
CA THR A 67 -4.11 -16.92 -0.94
C THR A 67 -2.83 -16.88 -1.79
N ASN A 68 -1.71 -17.39 -1.25
CA ASN A 68 -0.46 -17.48 -2.01
C ASN A 68 -0.59 -18.42 -3.22
N LEU A 69 -1.18 -19.61 -3.06
CA LEU A 69 -1.35 -20.56 -4.16
C LEU A 69 -2.22 -20.00 -5.29
N TYR A 70 -3.36 -19.39 -4.96
CA TYR A 70 -4.21 -18.77 -5.97
C TYR A 70 -3.52 -17.57 -6.66
N THR A 71 -2.76 -16.77 -5.91
CA THR A 71 -1.99 -15.67 -6.49
C THR A 71 -0.91 -16.17 -7.44
N MET A 72 -0.15 -17.18 -7.03
CA MET A 72 0.87 -17.82 -7.89
C MET A 72 0.25 -18.42 -9.17
N ALA A 73 -0.85 -19.14 -9.02
CA ALA A 73 -1.55 -19.74 -10.16
C ALA A 73 -2.07 -18.69 -11.13
N ALA A 74 -2.70 -17.61 -10.62
CA ALA A 74 -3.21 -16.52 -11.44
C ALA A 74 -2.10 -15.80 -12.21
N ILE A 75 -0.97 -15.51 -11.55
CA ILE A 75 0.16 -14.82 -12.20
C ILE A 75 0.87 -15.76 -13.19
N GLY A 76 1.11 -17.02 -12.80
CA GLY A 76 1.71 -18.01 -13.67
C GLY A 76 0.86 -18.27 -14.92
N LEU A 77 -0.45 -18.41 -14.76
CA LEU A 77 -1.39 -18.57 -15.86
C LEU A 77 -1.38 -17.31 -16.76
N SER A 78 -1.35 -16.10 -16.18
CA SER A 78 -1.22 -14.87 -16.94
C SER A 78 0.06 -14.85 -17.79
N ALA A 79 1.19 -15.32 -17.24
CA ALA A 79 2.46 -15.41 -17.99
C ALA A 79 2.35 -16.34 -19.20
N VAL A 80 1.70 -17.50 -19.04
CA VAL A 80 1.48 -18.46 -20.13
C VAL A 80 0.52 -17.88 -21.18
N ILE A 81 -0.60 -17.32 -20.75
CA ILE A 81 -1.61 -16.75 -21.64
C ILE A 81 -1.01 -15.60 -22.47
N PHE A 82 -0.29 -14.65 -21.85
CA PHE A 82 0.30 -13.52 -22.58
C PHE A 82 1.41 -13.93 -23.52
N ARG A 83 2.07 -15.06 -23.28
CA ARG A 83 3.03 -15.63 -24.21
C ARG A 83 2.36 -16.30 -25.43
N SER A 84 1.19 -16.89 -25.22
CA SER A 84 0.49 -17.70 -26.22
C SER A 84 -0.48 -16.89 -27.09
N LEU A 85 -1.04 -15.81 -26.55
CA LEU A 85 -2.01 -14.98 -27.28
C LEU A 85 -1.32 -14.01 -28.25
N PRO A 86 -1.79 -13.92 -29.48
CA PRO A 86 -1.31 -12.90 -30.42
C PRO A 86 -1.52 -11.48 -29.85
N PRO A 87 -0.51 -10.59 -29.97
CA PRO A 87 -0.64 -9.21 -29.55
C PRO A 87 -1.72 -8.50 -30.40
N GLY A 88 -2.54 -7.65 -29.76
CA GLY A 88 -3.56 -6.86 -30.45
C GLY A 88 -4.98 -7.38 -30.39
N LEU A 89 -5.20 -8.62 -29.95
CA LEU A 89 -6.56 -9.14 -29.73
C LEU A 89 -7.27 -8.36 -28.61
N PRO A 90 -8.57 -8.01 -28.76
CA PRO A 90 -9.33 -7.35 -27.69
C PRO A 90 -9.30 -8.13 -26.36
N VAL A 91 -9.43 -9.46 -26.41
CA VAL A 91 -9.37 -10.34 -25.25
C VAL A 91 -8.02 -10.23 -24.51
N SER A 92 -6.91 -10.19 -25.27
CA SER A 92 -5.57 -10.01 -24.67
C SER A 92 -5.47 -8.71 -23.87
N LYS A 93 -6.02 -7.61 -24.38
CA LYS A 93 -6.03 -6.30 -23.69
C LYS A 93 -6.81 -6.35 -22.39
N TRP A 94 -8.00 -6.94 -22.38
CA TRP A 94 -8.82 -7.07 -21.17
C TRP A 94 -8.14 -7.95 -20.13
N LEU A 95 -7.48 -9.03 -20.52
CA LEU A 95 -6.70 -9.87 -19.62
C LEU A 95 -5.49 -9.13 -19.03
N VAL A 96 -4.79 -8.31 -19.81
CA VAL A 96 -3.73 -7.42 -19.31
C VAL A 96 -4.30 -6.41 -18.33
N GLY A 97 -5.45 -5.82 -18.59
CA GLY A 97 -6.15 -4.92 -17.67
C GLY A 97 -6.49 -5.62 -16.35
N LEU A 98 -7.05 -6.83 -16.42
CA LEU A 98 -7.38 -7.64 -15.25
C LEU A 98 -6.13 -8.01 -14.44
N ALA A 99 -5.05 -8.43 -15.09
CA ALA A 99 -3.79 -8.76 -14.44
C ALA A 99 -3.17 -7.54 -13.73
N PHE A 100 -3.28 -6.34 -14.34
CA PHE A 100 -2.86 -5.09 -13.73
C PHE A 100 -3.68 -4.75 -12.46
N VAL A 101 -5.01 -4.88 -12.52
CA VAL A 101 -5.90 -4.67 -11.36
C VAL A 101 -5.62 -5.70 -10.28
N PHE A 102 -5.52 -6.98 -10.65
CA PHE A 102 -5.20 -8.08 -9.73
C PHE A 102 -3.88 -7.84 -8.99
N GLN A 103 -2.82 -7.46 -9.72
CA GLN A 103 -1.51 -7.17 -9.12
C GLN A 103 -1.58 -6.06 -8.06
N ASN A 104 -2.32 -5.00 -8.32
CA ASN A 104 -2.49 -3.91 -7.36
C ASN A 104 -3.39 -4.26 -6.16
N ALA A 105 -4.20 -5.31 -6.29
CA ALA A 105 -5.13 -5.74 -5.25
C ALA A 105 -4.53 -6.82 -4.31
N TYR A 106 -3.81 -7.82 -4.86
CA TYR A 106 -3.30 -8.92 -4.05
C TYR A 106 -2.12 -8.53 -3.15
N ALA A 107 -1.27 -7.61 -3.62
CA ALA A 107 -0.04 -7.29 -2.90
C ALA A 107 -0.27 -6.71 -1.49
N PRO A 108 -1.19 -5.74 -1.30
CA PRO A 108 -1.55 -5.28 0.05
C PRO A 108 -2.19 -6.38 0.91
N LEU A 109 -2.93 -7.30 0.32
CA LEU A 109 -3.55 -8.42 1.04
C LEU A 109 -2.50 -9.38 1.61
N LEU A 110 -1.56 -9.83 0.79
CA LEU A 110 -0.46 -10.69 1.25
C LEU A 110 0.44 -9.98 2.27
N TYR A 111 0.69 -8.69 2.08
CA TYR A 111 1.40 -7.86 3.05
C TYR A 111 0.72 -7.87 4.42
N SER A 112 -0.57 -7.61 4.44
CA SER A 112 -1.38 -7.62 5.67
C SER A 112 -1.35 -8.98 6.37
N GLN A 113 -1.41 -10.09 5.61
CA GLN A 113 -1.35 -11.45 6.16
C GLN A 113 -0.01 -11.74 6.85
N HIS A 114 1.11 -11.33 6.25
CA HIS A 114 2.43 -11.49 6.86
C HIS A 114 2.55 -10.68 8.17
N TRP A 115 2.05 -9.45 8.18
CA TRP A 115 2.04 -8.64 9.41
C TRP A 115 1.11 -9.19 10.48
N SER A 116 -0.03 -9.75 10.10
CA SER A 116 -0.93 -10.40 11.04
C SER A 116 -0.28 -11.61 11.71
N PHE A 117 0.47 -12.41 10.93
CA PHE A 117 1.27 -13.50 11.48
C PHE A 117 2.32 -12.99 12.47
N LEU A 118 3.13 -11.98 12.07
CA LEU A 118 4.17 -11.42 12.93
C LEU A 118 3.59 -10.84 14.22
N GLY A 119 2.48 -10.10 14.13
CA GLY A 119 1.78 -9.55 15.30
C GLY A 119 1.18 -10.60 16.22
N SER A 120 0.90 -11.82 15.74
CA SER A 120 0.39 -12.92 16.55
C SER A 120 1.47 -13.75 17.26
N VAL A 121 2.72 -13.67 16.78
CA VAL A 121 3.85 -14.48 17.31
C VAL A 121 4.80 -13.63 18.17
N CYS A 122 4.91 -12.33 17.91
CA CYS A 122 5.80 -11.42 18.61
C CYS A 122 5.10 -10.74 19.78
N THR A 123 5.80 -10.60 20.89
CA THR A 123 5.36 -9.75 22.02
C THR A 123 5.53 -8.27 21.65
N VAL A 124 4.94 -7.36 22.45
CA VAL A 124 5.09 -5.91 22.24
C VAL A 124 6.57 -5.49 22.26
N GLY A 125 7.37 -6.07 23.16
CA GLY A 125 8.80 -5.80 23.25
C GLY A 125 9.58 -6.33 22.05
N ASP A 126 9.25 -7.53 21.58
CA ASP A 126 9.88 -8.11 20.37
C ASP A 126 9.49 -7.32 19.13
N GLY A 127 8.24 -6.86 19.04
CA GLY A 127 7.77 -6.04 17.94
C GLY A 127 8.58 -4.75 17.79
N ALA A 128 8.81 -4.02 18.88
CA ALA A 128 9.63 -2.82 18.91
C ALA A 128 11.08 -3.08 18.40
N ARG A 129 11.62 -4.26 18.68
CA ARG A 129 12.99 -4.64 18.29
C ARG A 129 13.11 -5.13 16.84
N TRP A 130 12.16 -5.94 16.37
CA TRP A 130 12.31 -6.69 15.11
C TRP A 130 11.51 -6.14 13.94
N PHE A 131 10.40 -5.42 14.16
CA PHE A 131 9.52 -4.97 13.07
C PHE A 131 10.23 -4.02 12.10
N ALA A 132 11.04 -3.09 12.62
CA ALA A 132 11.82 -2.19 11.77
C ALA A 132 12.83 -2.97 10.90
N SER A 133 13.52 -3.98 11.47
CA SER A 133 14.47 -4.82 10.75
C SER A 133 13.79 -5.68 9.68
N ILE A 134 12.61 -6.23 9.97
CA ILE A 134 11.82 -7.03 9.02
C ILE A 134 11.32 -6.16 7.87
N ALA A 135 10.83 -4.94 8.15
CA ALA A 135 10.43 -3.98 7.14
C ALA A 135 11.60 -3.56 6.26
N GLY A 136 12.74 -3.25 6.88
CA GLY A 136 13.97 -2.88 6.18
C GLY A 136 14.52 -4.00 5.29
N LEU A 137 14.50 -5.26 5.77
CA LEU A 137 14.87 -6.42 4.95
C LEU A 137 13.95 -6.57 3.72
N SER A 138 12.67 -6.24 3.87
CA SER A 138 11.73 -6.25 2.76
C SER A 138 12.04 -5.17 1.73
N SER A 139 12.44 -3.97 2.19
CA SER A 139 12.88 -2.89 1.30
C SER A 139 14.19 -3.24 0.57
N LEU A 140 15.15 -3.91 1.24
CA LEU A 140 16.37 -4.41 0.60
C LEU A 140 16.06 -5.47 -0.47
N ALA A 141 15.19 -6.43 -0.17
CA ALA A 141 14.77 -7.45 -1.14
C ALA A 141 14.08 -6.83 -2.36
N ALA A 142 13.22 -5.83 -2.14
CA ALA A 142 12.60 -5.07 -3.21
C ALA A 142 13.62 -4.27 -4.05
N THR A 143 14.64 -3.70 -3.40
CA THR A 143 15.76 -3.01 -4.09
C THR A 143 16.50 -3.97 -5.00
N CYS A 144 16.91 -5.12 -4.49
CA CYS A 144 17.60 -6.16 -5.26
C CYS A 144 16.75 -6.63 -6.44
N ALA A 145 15.50 -6.99 -6.19
CA ALA A 145 14.60 -7.45 -7.24
C ALA A 145 14.36 -6.38 -8.32
N GLY A 146 14.09 -5.14 -7.91
CA GLY A 146 13.91 -4.03 -8.84
C GLY A 146 15.14 -3.75 -9.71
N SER A 147 16.34 -3.87 -9.14
CA SER A 147 17.60 -3.76 -9.88
C SER A 147 17.80 -4.89 -10.89
N LEU A 148 17.28 -6.08 -10.59
CA LEU A 148 17.36 -7.24 -11.49
C LEU A 148 16.33 -7.19 -12.63
N VAL A 149 15.29 -6.34 -12.57
CA VAL A 149 14.27 -6.25 -13.62
C VAL A 149 14.89 -6.00 -15.00
N GLY A 150 15.79 -5.02 -15.11
CA GLY A 150 16.43 -4.68 -16.40
C GLY A 150 17.18 -5.86 -17.03
N PRO A 151 18.18 -6.45 -16.35
CA PRO A 151 18.89 -7.63 -16.85
C PRO A 151 17.96 -8.81 -17.19
N LEU A 152 16.95 -9.08 -16.35
CA LEU A 152 16.02 -10.20 -16.56
C LEU A 152 15.10 -9.95 -17.72
N VAL A 153 14.48 -8.77 -17.83
CA VAL A 153 13.53 -8.49 -18.91
C VAL A 153 14.19 -8.57 -20.29
N ASN A 154 15.45 -8.19 -20.41
CA ASN A 154 16.19 -8.29 -21.66
C ASN A 154 16.48 -9.75 -22.06
N ARG A 155 16.54 -10.68 -21.08
CA ARG A 155 16.81 -12.11 -21.36
C ARG A 155 15.54 -12.94 -21.53
N ILE A 156 14.54 -12.73 -20.68
CA ILE A 156 13.36 -13.59 -20.59
C ILE A 156 12.05 -12.87 -20.94
N GLY A 157 12.09 -11.56 -21.23
CA GLY A 157 10.92 -10.76 -21.58
C GLY A 157 9.97 -10.50 -20.41
N LEU A 158 8.86 -9.79 -20.71
CA LEU A 158 7.86 -9.41 -19.71
C LEU A 158 7.12 -10.63 -19.13
N CYS A 159 6.77 -11.61 -19.96
CA CYS A 159 6.13 -12.85 -19.49
C CYS A 159 7.06 -13.67 -18.58
N GLY A 160 8.38 -13.67 -18.88
CA GLY A 160 9.38 -14.27 -18.01
C GLY A 160 9.45 -13.63 -16.64
N LEU A 161 9.31 -12.30 -16.53
CA LEU A 161 9.24 -11.61 -15.22
C LEU A 161 8.00 -12.04 -14.42
N LEU A 162 6.85 -12.24 -15.07
CA LEU A 162 5.65 -12.79 -14.39
C LEU A 162 5.90 -14.23 -13.90
N ALA A 163 6.59 -15.05 -14.68
CA ALA A 163 7.00 -16.38 -14.23
C ALA A 163 7.96 -16.31 -13.01
N CYS A 164 8.94 -15.40 -13.04
CA CYS A 164 9.82 -15.14 -11.88
C CYS A 164 9.03 -14.71 -10.65
N THR A 165 7.95 -13.93 -10.81
CA THR A 165 7.04 -13.56 -9.73
C THR A 165 6.44 -14.80 -9.06
N SER A 166 5.89 -15.74 -9.86
CA SER A 166 5.31 -16.99 -9.34
C SER A 166 6.34 -17.85 -8.62
N VAL A 167 7.55 -17.97 -9.16
CA VAL A 167 8.65 -18.71 -8.52
C VAL A 167 9.04 -18.10 -7.18
N THR A 168 9.19 -16.76 -7.14
CA THR A 168 9.56 -16.06 -5.90
C THR A 168 8.45 -16.12 -4.85
N LEU A 169 7.17 -16.09 -5.26
CA LEU A 169 6.04 -16.33 -4.36
C LEU A 169 6.02 -17.76 -3.83
N SER A 170 6.41 -18.75 -4.62
CA SER A 170 6.57 -20.14 -4.16
C SER A 170 7.59 -20.24 -3.04
N ALA A 171 8.74 -19.60 -3.22
CA ALA A 171 9.77 -19.52 -2.17
C ALA A 171 9.26 -18.77 -0.92
N SER A 172 8.49 -17.69 -1.10
CA SER A 172 7.84 -16.98 -0.01
C SER A 172 6.88 -17.86 0.78
N LEU A 173 6.06 -18.65 0.09
CA LEU A 173 5.13 -19.60 0.70
C LEU A 173 5.87 -20.68 1.49
N PHE A 174 6.94 -21.25 0.92
CA PHE A 174 7.77 -22.23 1.63
C PHE A 174 8.33 -21.66 2.93
N CYS A 175 8.87 -20.44 2.92
CA CYS A 175 9.36 -19.76 4.12
C CYS A 175 8.23 -19.50 5.14
N ALA A 176 7.05 -19.10 4.67
CA ALA A 176 5.90 -18.88 5.54
C ALA A 176 5.42 -20.18 6.20
N GLU A 177 5.33 -21.28 5.46
CA GLU A 177 4.97 -22.60 6.03
C GLU A 177 5.99 -23.07 7.08
N ARG A 178 7.28 -22.83 6.84
CA ARG A 178 8.33 -23.11 7.83
C ARG A 178 8.17 -22.25 9.09
N ALA A 179 7.86 -20.96 8.93
CA ALA A 179 7.62 -20.05 10.07
C ALA A 179 6.40 -20.50 10.90
N TYR A 180 5.30 -20.91 10.26
CA TYR A 180 4.14 -21.48 10.97
C TYR A 180 4.47 -22.79 11.69
N ARG A 181 5.25 -23.68 11.10
CA ARG A 181 5.69 -24.92 11.78
C ARG A 181 6.55 -24.62 12.98
N LEU A 182 7.48 -23.66 12.88
CA LEU A 182 8.30 -23.23 14.01
C LEU A 182 7.43 -22.64 15.12
N SER A 183 6.46 -21.77 14.81
CA SER A 183 5.57 -21.23 15.82
C SER A 183 4.76 -22.32 16.54
N GLU A 184 4.32 -23.36 15.82
CA GLU A 184 3.65 -24.52 16.41
C GLU A 184 4.57 -25.30 17.37
N ILE A 185 5.84 -25.51 17.00
CA ILE A 185 6.84 -26.21 17.83
C ILE A 185 7.11 -25.43 19.14
N PHE A 186 7.19 -24.10 19.04
CA PHE A 186 7.41 -23.24 20.22
C PHE A 186 6.12 -22.85 20.96
N GLN A 187 5.00 -23.54 20.66
CA GLN A 187 3.68 -23.34 21.30
C GLN A 187 3.08 -21.93 21.15
N PHE A 188 3.53 -21.16 20.17
CA PHE A 188 2.83 -19.94 19.77
C PHE A 188 1.63 -20.33 18.90
N ASP A 189 0.42 -19.95 19.31
CA ASP A 189 -0.80 -20.21 18.53
C ASP A 189 -1.26 -18.92 17.82
N PRO A 190 -0.91 -18.73 16.52
CA PRO A 190 -1.38 -17.59 15.74
C PRO A 190 -2.91 -17.49 15.62
N GLY A 191 -3.62 -18.59 15.88
CA GLY A 191 -5.08 -18.64 15.87
C GLY A 191 -5.73 -18.24 17.21
N GLN A 192 -4.97 -18.07 18.29
CA GLN A 192 -5.51 -17.81 19.61
C GLN A 192 -6.28 -16.48 19.68
N GLU A 193 -5.76 -15.44 19.08
CA GLU A 193 -6.45 -14.13 19.01
C GLU A 193 -7.74 -14.20 18.20
N LEU A 194 -7.75 -14.95 17.08
CA LEU A 194 -8.95 -15.17 16.27
C LEU A 194 -10.02 -15.92 17.07
N ARG A 195 -9.63 -16.95 17.82
CA ARG A 195 -10.57 -17.69 18.69
C ARG A 195 -11.10 -16.83 19.84
N LYS A 196 -10.27 -15.96 20.45
CA LYS A 196 -10.71 -14.97 21.43
C LYS A 196 -11.68 -13.97 20.81
N LYS A 197 -11.36 -13.42 19.64
CA LYS A 197 -12.26 -12.51 18.89
C LYS A 197 -13.57 -13.18 18.45
N ALA A 198 -13.52 -14.44 18.01
CA ALA A 198 -14.72 -15.20 17.67
C ALA A 198 -15.63 -15.44 18.89
N LYS A 199 -15.05 -15.78 20.06
CA LYS A 199 -15.79 -15.90 21.33
C LYS A 199 -16.38 -14.55 21.77
N GLN A 200 -15.63 -13.45 21.66
CA GLN A 200 -16.13 -12.11 21.96
C GLN A 200 -17.24 -11.67 20.98
N LYS A 201 -17.09 -11.95 19.68
CA LYS A 201 -18.15 -11.72 18.70
C LYS A 201 -19.41 -12.55 18.97
N ALA A 202 -19.27 -13.79 19.42
CA ALA A 202 -20.42 -14.64 19.78
C ALA A 202 -21.16 -14.11 21.00
N GLN A 203 -20.43 -13.55 21.97
CA GLN A 203 -21.01 -12.91 23.16
C GLN A 203 -21.60 -11.52 22.88
N SER A 204 -21.09 -10.79 21.87
CA SER A 204 -21.55 -9.45 21.50
C SER A 204 -22.59 -9.44 20.34
N LYS A 205 -23.06 -10.61 19.91
CA LYS A 205 -24.09 -10.71 18.84
C LYS A 205 -25.42 -10.00 19.17
N GLU A 206 -25.71 -9.77 20.42
CA GLU A 206 -26.90 -9.00 20.81
C GLU A 206 -26.75 -7.46 20.64
N GLN A 207 -25.53 -6.93 20.50
CA GLN A 207 -25.28 -5.49 20.34
C GLN A 207 -24.84 -5.06 18.91
N HIS A 208 -24.74 -5.96 17.93
CA HIS A 208 -23.98 -5.74 16.70
C HIS A 208 -24.78 -5.51 15.44
N SER A 209 -25.97 -4.90 15.55
CA SER A 209 -26.71 -4.34 14.40
C SER A 209 -26.41 -2.85 14.14
N GLN A 210 -25.41 -2.26 14.80
CA GLN A 210 -25.04 -0.87 14.49
C GLN A 210 -24.22 -0.83 13.20
N ASN A 211 -24.70 -0.03 12.22
CA ASN A 211 -24.01 0.24 10.96
C ASN A 211 -22.54 0.62 11.24
N LEU A 212 -21.57 -0.05 10.59
CA LEU A 212 -20.13 0.26 10.68
C LEU A 212 -19.84 1.75 10.47
N VAL A 213 -20.62 2.41 9.62
CA VAL A 213 -20.52 3.86 9.36
C VAL A 213 -20.85 4.67 10.60
N LYS A 214 -21.92 4.32 11.33
CA LYS A 214 -22.32 5.01 12.56
C LYS A 214 -21.27 4.80 13.65
N LYS A 215 -20.76 3.59 13.79
CA LYS A 215 -19.70 3.28 14.76
C LYS A 215 -18.40 4.03 14.44
N ALA A 216 -18.02 4.17 13.16
CA ALA A 216 -16.87 4.97 12.73
C ALA A 216 -17.10 6.46 13.00
N GLN A 217 -18.32 6.97 12.81
CA GLN A 217 -18.67 8.36 13.08
C GLN A 217 -18.60 8.66 14.58
N ASP A 218 -19.20 7.82 15.42
CA ASP A 218 -19.13 7.94 16.89
C ASP A 218 -17.68 7.90 17.39
N LEU A 219 -16.83 7.06 16.76
CA LEU A 219 -15.42 6.97 17.06
C LEU A 219 -14.65 8.26 16.69
N PHE A 220 -14.94 8.85 15.52
CA PHE A 220 -14.32 10.09 15.08
C PHE A 220 -14.75 11.31 15.90
N ASP A 221 -15.98 11.31 16.42
CA ASP A 221 -16.47 12.36 17.31
C ASP A 221 -15.83 12.26 18.70
N ARG A 222 -15.59 11.02 19.18
CA ARG A 222 -14.91 10.75 20.45
C ARG A 222 -13.39 11.03 20.39
N VAL A 223 -12.73 10.72 19.26
CA VAL A 223 -11.29 10.81 19.10
C VAL A 223 -10.91 11.68 17.89
N PRO A 224 -10.81 13.02 18.08
CA PRO A 224 -10.51 13.96 16.98
C PRO A 224 -9.21 13.65 16.23
N THR A 225 -8.22 13.06 16.91
CA THR A 225 -6.95 12.64 16.32
C THR A 225 -7.15 11.60 15.21
N LEU A 226 -8.08 10.64 15.38
CA LEU A 226 -8.41 9.66 14.36
C LEU A 226 -9.10 10.29 13.14
N LYS A 227 -9.95 11.29 13.37
CA LYS A 227 -10.60 12.05 12.29
C LYS A 227 -9.56 12.84 11.48
N ALA A 228 -8.62 13.51 12.15
CA ALA A 228 -7.54 14.23 11.49
C ALA A 228 -6.64 13.28 10.69
N LEU A 229 -6.30 12.12 11.26
CA LEU A 229 -5.53 11.08 10.58
C LEU A 229 -6.28 10.53 9.34
N PHE A 230 -7.60 10.35 9.42
CA PHE A 230 -8.43 9.93 8.28
C PHE A 230 -8.39 10.94 7.14
N CYS A 231 -8.52 12.24 7.45
CA CYS A 231 -8.39 13.33 6.47
C CYS A 231 -6.97 13.38 5.86
N GLU A 232 -5.94 13.17 6.67
CA GLU A 232 -4.55 13.07 6.22
C GLU A 232 -4.38 11.93 5.21
N VAL A 233 -4.86 10.73 5.55
CA VAL A 233 -4.76 9.55 4.68
C VAL A 233 -5.45 9.78 3.34
N ILE A 234 -6.67 10.32 3.33
CA ILE A 234 -7.40 10.60 2.09
C ILE A 234 -6.65 11.63 1.24
N SER A 235 -6.25 12.76 1.82
CA SER A 235 -5.55 13.84 1.11
C SER A 235 -4.22 13.36 0.50
N PHE A 236 -3.46 12.57 1.26
CA PHE A 236 -2.22 11.94 0.77
C PHE A 236 -2.48 11.00 -0.39
N GLN A 237 -3.50 10.14 -0.29
CA GLN A 237 -3.82 9.18 -1.34
C GLN A 237 -4.34 9.87 -2.61
N CYS A 238 -5.10 10.96 -2.47
CA CYS A 238 -5.51 11.78 -3.60
C CYS A 238 -4.29 12.36 -4.34
N MET A 239 -3.39 13.03 -3.63
CA MET A 239 -2.15 13.58 -4.19
C MET A 239 -1.31 12.49 -4.86
N SER A 240 -1.03 11.40 -4.16
CA SER A 240 -0.22 10.30 -4.67
C SER A 240 -0.83 9.66 -5.92
N THR A 241 -2.15 9.55 -5.99
CA THR A 241 -2.87 8.99 -7.16
C THR A 241 -2.75 9.91 -8.38
N ILE A 242 -2.94 11.22 -8.20
CA ILE A 242 -2.80 12.20 -9.30
C ILE A 242 -1.37 12.19 -9.83
N LEU A 243 -0.37 12.24 -8.95
CA LEU A 243 1.04 12.17 -9.35
C LEU A 243 1.37 10.87 -10.09
N ASN A 244 0.81 9.74 -9.64
CA ASN A 244 0.98 8.45 -10.32
C ASN A 244 0.40 8.48 -11.74
N VAL A 245 -0.78 9.08 -11.92
CA VAL A 245 -1.39 9.26 -13.25
C VAL A 245 -0.50 10.14 -14.14
N CYS A 246 0.02 11.25 -13.63
CA CYS A 246 0.96 12.12 -14.35
C CYS A 246 2.23 11.37 -14.75
N PHE A 247 2.83 10.67 -13.79
CA PHE A 247 4.05 9.89 -13.98
C PHE A 247 3.87 8.81 -15.04
N VAL A 248 2.84 7.96 -14.94
CA VAL A 248 2.59 6.87 -15.89
C VAL A 248 2.25 7.44 -17.28
N THR A 249 1.53 8.55 -17.34
CA THR A 249 1.21 9.22 -18.62
C THR A 249 2.45 9.70 -19.35
N LYS A 250 3.40 10.30 -18.61
CA LYS A 250 4.68 10.74 -19.20
C LYS A 250 5.63 9.59 -19.48
N LEU A 251 5.66 8.59 -18.60
CA LEU A 251 6.52 7.41 -18.77
C LEU A 251 6.23 6.69 -20.09
N LYS A 252 4.95 6.45 -20.40
CA LYS A 252 4.56 5.78 -21.67
C LYS A 252 4.89 6.59 -22.92
N VAL A 253 4.92 7.92 -22.82
CA VAL A 253 5.26 8.81 -23.96
C VAL A 253 6.78 8.91 -24.12
N ALA A 254 7.52 9.02 -23.02
CA ALA A 254 8.97 9.18 -23.03
C ALA A 254 9.71 7.88 -23.38
N ILE A 255 9.17 6.72 -22.99
CA ILE A 255 9.78 5.42 -23.23
C ILE A 255 8.80 4.54 -24.01
N GLY A 256 8.95 4.55 -25.33
CA GLY A 256 8.06 3.81 -26.23
C GLY A 256 8.24 2.28 -26.19
N ASN A 257 9.47 1.82 -25.92
CA ASN A 257 9.78 0.39 -25.85
C ASN A 257 9.29 -0.21 -24.50
N ASP A 258 8.53 -1.30 -24.57
CA ASP A 258 7.93 -1.94 -23.40
C ASP A 258 8.99 -2.55 -22.46
N LEU A 259 10.07 -3.14 -23.01
CA LEU A 259 11.15 -3.74 -22.21
C LEU A 259 11.98 -2.65 -21.51
N GLU A 260 12.32 -1.58 -22.20
CA GLU A 260 13.02 -0.44 -21.63
C GLU A 260 12.19 0.24 -20.54
N ARG A 261 10.87 0.35 -20.77
CA ARG A 261 9.94 0.93 -19.78
C ARG A 261 9.86 0.07 -18.52
N ALA A 262 9.83 -1.26 -18.65
CA ALA A 262 9.89 -2.17 -17.52
C ALA A 262 11.23 -2.05 -16.76
N ALA A 263 12.35 -2.04 -17.48
CA ALA A 263 13.68 -1.90 -16.90
C ALA A 263 13.85 -0.55 -16.18
N TRP A 264 13.37 0.54 -16.78
CA TRP A 264 13.40 1.87 -16.17
C TRP A 264 12.54 1.91 -14.90
N THR A 265 11.33 1.36 -14.97
CA THR A 265 10.41 1.26 -13.81
C THR A 265 11.03 0.47 -12.68
N GLY A 266 11.66 -0.68 -12.98
CA GLY A 266 12.36 -1.50 -11.99
C GLY A 266 13.47 -0.72 -11.27
N ARG A 267 14.34 -0.04 -12.02
CA ARG A 267 15.41 0.80 -11.45
C ARG A 267 14.86 1.96 -10.63
N TYR A 268 13.84 2.63 -11.10
CA TYR A 268 13.20 3.74 -10.40
C TYR A 268 12.66 3.31 -9.02
N TYR A 269 11.91 2.22 -8.97
CA TYR A 269 11.39 1.71 -7.70
C TYR A 269 12.47 1.06 -6.83
N ALA A 270 13.51 0.47 -7.40
CA ALA A 270 14.67 0.03 -6.65
C ALA A 270 15.33 1.20 -5.91
N THR A 271 15.48 2.35 -6.55
CA THR A 271 16.02 3.57 -5.93
C THR A 271 15.11 4.07 -4.79
N ILE A 272 13.78 4.09 -4.99
CA ILE A 272 12.81 4.43 -3.92
C ILE A 272 12.99 3.49 -2.72
N ASN A 273 13.03 2.19 -2.96
CA ASN A 273 13.14 1.19 -1.90
C ASN A 273 14.50 1.28 -1.18
N ALA A 274 15.60 1.53 -1.90
CA ALA A 274 16.91 1.73 -1.31
C ALA A 274 16.97 2.96 -0.39
N VAL A 275 16.45 4.08 -0.85
CA VAL A 275 16.38 5.31 -0.05
C VAL A 275 15.44 5.12 1.14
N SER A 276 14.30 4.47 0.95
CA SER A 276 13.37 4.16 2.05
C SER A 276 14.02 3.23 3.10
N ALA A 277 14.80 2.23 2.67
CA ALA A 277 15.58 1.38 3.57
C ALA A 277 16.59 2.20 4.39
N PHE A 278 17.32 3.12 3.73
CA PHE A 278 18.25 4.02 4.42
C PHE A 278 17.53 4.88 5.48
N PHE A 279 16.38 5.45 5.15
CA PHE A 279 15.55 6.16 6.13
C PHE A 279 15.15 5.27 7.30
N GLN A 280 14.69 4.05 7.02
CA GLN A 280 14.20 3.11 8.05
C GLN A 280 15.31 2.59 8.97
N PHE A 281 16.49 2.30 8.45
CA PHE A 281 17.59 1.74 9.24
C PHE A 281 18.47 2.79 9.92
N VAL A 282 18.61 3.97 9.32
CA VAL A 282 19.58 4.98 9.77
C VAL A 282 18.89 6.22 10.32
N LEU A 283 18.07 6.89 9.50
CA LEU A 283 17.56 8.20 9.87
C LEU A 283 16.45 8.13 10.92
N LEU A 284 15.51 7.19 10.81
CA LEU A 284 14.40 7.08 11.76
C LEU A 284 14.88 6.67 13.15
N PRO A 285 15.73 5.64 13.35
CA PRO A 285 16.23 5.31 14.69
C PRO A 285 17.02 6.42 15.36
N LEU A 286 17.75 7.21 14.58
CA LEU A 286 18.51 8.36 15.10
C LEU A 286 17.62 9.58 15.35
N GLY A 287 16.70 9.88 14.43
CA GLY A 287 15.85 11.05 14.47
C GLY A 287 14.72 10.94 15.50
N MET A 288 14.01 9.81 15.54
CA MET A 288 12.84 9.63 16.41
C MET A 288 13.16 9.63 17.91
N LYS A 289 14.44 9.47 18.29
CA LYS A 289 14.89 9.66 19.69
C LYS A 289 14.96 11.13 20.10
N LYS A 290 15.09 12.05 19.11
CA LYS A 290 15.34 13.48 19.36
C LYS A 290 14.23 14.39 18.86
N ILE A 291 13.47 13.94 17.87
CA ILE A 291 12.43 14.75 17.20
C ILE A 291 11.07 14.34 17.76
N PRO A 292 10.34 15.24 18.42
CA PRO A 292 8.97 15.00 18.86
C PRO A 292 8.06 14.66 17.67
N GLN A 293 7.03 13.85 17.94
CA GLN A 293 6.15 13.31 16.88
C GLN A 293 5.41 14.41 16.11
N GLU A 294 5.02 15.49 16.77
CA GLU A 294 4.35 16.65 16.14
C GLU A 294 5.22 17.32 15.08
N TRP A 295 6.54 17.42 15.33
CA TRP A 295 7.49 17.98 14.35
C TRP A 295 7.65 17.09 13.12
N ALA A 296 7.61 15.77 13.31
CA ALA A 296 7.65 14.84 12.18
C ALA A 296 6.45 15.07 11.25
N TRP A 297 5.24 15.29 11.80
CA TRP A 297 4.04 15.61 11.01
C TRP A 297 4.14 16.97 10.30
N ARG A 298 4.78 17.97 10.89
CA ARG A 298 4.95 19.31 10.29
C ARG A 298 5.97 19.32 9.15
N VAL A 299 7.07 18.58 9.30
CA VAL A 299 8.19 18.61 8.35
C VAL A 299 8.00 17.65 7.17
N MET A 300 7.38 16.51 7.42
CA MET A 300 7.22 15.44 6.43
C MET A 300 6.58 15.89 5.09
N PRO A 301 5.53 16.73 5.05
CA PRO A 301 4.90 17.12 3.79
C PRO A 301 5.68 18.17 3.00
N ILE A 302 6.66 18.87 3.59
CA ILE A 302 7.31 20.05 2.97
C ILE A 302 7.95 19.68 1.64
N VAL A 303 8.78 18.63 1.60
CA VAL A 303 9.52 18.27 0.39
C VAL A 303 8.58 17.75 -0.73
N PRO A 304 7.65 16.81 -0.49
CA PRO A 304 6.67 16.40 -1.51
C PRO A 304 5.79 17.57 -1.98
N MET A 305 5.35 18.44 -1.08
CA MET A 305 4.53 19.60 -1.41
C MET A 305 5.29 20.58 -2.32
N LEU A 306 6.52 20.97 -1.96
CA LEU A 306 7.36 21.82 -2.80
C LEU A 306 7.60 21.21 -4.17
N ALA A 307 7.87 19.90 -4.25
CA ALA A 307 8.04 19.21 -5.51
C ALA A 307 6.76 19.25 -6.37
N CYS A 308 5.57 19.10 -5.77
CA CYS A 308 4.29 19.25 -6.47
C CYS A 308 4.07 20.68 -6.98
N VAL A 309 4.34 21.69 -6.14
CA VAL A 309 4.22 23.11 -6.55
C VAL A 309 5.16 23.44 -7.70
N ILE A 310 6.44 23.08 -7.59
CA ILE A 310 7.43 23.31 -8.68
C ILE A 310 7.00 22.60 -9.97
N THR A 311 6.46 21.40 -9.87
CA THR A 311 5.96 20.65 -11.04
C THR A 311 4.75 21.35 -11.67
N SER A 312 3.86 21.95 -10.88
CA SER A 312 2.65 22.63 -11.36
C SER A 312 2.93 23.98 -12.06
N LEU A 313 4.09 24.58 -11.83
CA LEU A 313 4.52 25.79 -12.52
C LEU A 313 4.94 25.55 -13.97
N GLN A 314 5.16 24.29 -14.34
CA GLN A 314 5.55 23.91 -15.69
C GLN A 314 4.31 23.48 -16.50
N SER A 315 4.07 24.10 -17.65
CA SER A 315 2.97 23.75 -18.55
C SER A 315 3.11 22.33 -19.14
N ASN A 316 4.34 21.86 -19.29
CA ASN A 316 4.63 20.53 -19.83
C ASN A 316 5.86 19.90 -19.10
N PRO A 317 5.72 19.49 -17.84
CA PRO A 317 6.83 18.96 -17.08
C PRO A 317 7.42 17.70 -17.74
N SER A 318 8.73 17.58 -17.68
CA SER A 318 9.45 16.40 -18.18
C SER A 318 9.17 15.15 -17.33
N LEU A 319 9.46 13.96 -17.87
CA LEU A 319 9.39 12.72 -17.10
C LEU A 319 10.24 12.80 -15.82
N LEU A 320 11.43 13.39 -15.90
CA LEU A 320 12.34 13.49 -14.74
C LEU A 320 11.73 14.34 -13.62
N VAL A 321 11.14 15.48 -13.93
CA VAL A 321 10.51 16.38 -12.94
C VAL A 321 9.36 15.66 -12.22
N LEU A 322 8.49 14.96 -12.97
CA LEU A 322 7.41 14.17 -12.40
C LEU A 322 7.92 12.98 -11.59
N ALA A 323 8.98 12.32 -12.09
CA ALA A 323 9.61 11.22 -11.36
C ALA A 323 10.20 11.68 -10.03
N VAL A 324 10.85 12.85 -9.98
CA VAL A 324 11.38 13.43 -8.73
C VAL A 324 10.25 13.75 -7.75
N ALA A 325 9.16 14.38 -8.18
CA ALA A 325 8.04 14.69 -7.31
C ALA A 325 7.39 13.39 -6.75
N PHE A 326 7.17 12.41 -7.61
CA PHE A 326 6.62 11.12 -7.20
C PHE A 326 7.59 10.31 -6.33
N PHE A 327 8.90 10.42 -6.57
CA PHE A 327 9.96 9.82 -5.75
C PHE A 327 9.89 10.29 -4.30
N PHE A 328 9.89 11.60 -4.06
CA PHE A 328 9.81 12.14 -2.69
C PHE A 328 8.51 11.75 -2.00
N THR A 329 7.39 11.75 -2.74
CA THR A 329 6.10 11.28 -2.22
C THR A 329 6.18 9.81 -1.79
N LYS A 330 6.78 8.94 -2.61
CA LYS A 330 6.91 7.49 -2.30
C LYS A 330 7.94 7.19 -1.22
N CYS A 331 9.06 7.88 -1.20
CA CYS A 331 10.03 7.74 -0.11
C CYS A 331 9.41 8.15 1.24
N SER A 332 8.66 9.25 1.28
CA SER A 332 7.93 9.66 2.48
C SER A 332 6.91 8.61 2.93
N ASP A 333 6.13 8.07 1.99
CA ASP A 333 5.09 7.05 2.24
C ASP A 333 5.68 5.75 2.81
N TYR A 334 6.76 5.26 2.18
CA TYR A 334 7.37 3.97 2.53
C TYR A 334 8.27 4.04 3.77
N SER A 335 8.67 5.21 4.23
CA SER A 335 9.55 5.38 5.38
C SER A 335 8.89 6.12 6.54
N ILE A 336 8.92 7.44 6.52
CA ILE A 336 8.56 8.29 7.67
C ILE A 336 7.08 8.18 8.00
N ARG A 337 6.21 8.33 7.00
CA ARG A 337 4.75 8.38 7.17
C ARG A 337 4.21 7.13 7.85
N GLY A 338 4.68 5.94 7.42
CA GLY A 338 4.26 4.68 8.01
C GLY A 338 4.55 4.59 9.51
N VAL A 339 5.75 4.98 9.92
CA VAL A 339 6.18 4.94 11.33
C VAL A 339 5.41 5.97 12.16
N VAL A 340 5.31 7.21 11.70
CA VAL A 340 4.65 8.29 12.43
C VAL A 340 3.13 8.03 12.55
N THR A 341 2.52 7.39 11.55
CA THR A 341 1.12 6.94 11.61
C THR A 341 0.91 5.89 12.70
N GLU A 342 1.78 4.89 12.79
CA GLU A 342 1.69 3.87 13.84
C GLU A 342 1.82 4.48 15.25
N MET A 343 2.67 5.50 15.41
CA MET A 343 2.84 6.19 16.69
C MET A 343 1.56 6.92 17.14
N VAL A 344 0.71 7.38 16.23
CA VAL A 344 -0.58 8.00 16.58
C VAL A 344 -1.51 7.01 17.27
N TYR A 345 -1.44 5.72 16.93
CA TYR A 345 -2.29 4.70 17.54
C TYR A 345 -1.83 4.23 18.91
N VAL A 346 -0.55 4.40 19.24
CA VAL A 346 0.03 3.87 20.49
C VAL A 346 -0.70 4.36 21.75
N PRO A 347 -0.99 5.67 21.93
CA PRO A 347 -1.62 6.19 23.15
C PRO A 347 -3.15 5.97 23.18
N LEU A 348 -3.77 5.48 22.08
CA LEU A 348 -5.22 5.32 22.02
C LEU A 348 -5.69 4.07 22.76
N ASP A 349 -6.94 4.12 23.26
CA ASP A 349 -7.62 2.99 23.86
C ASP A 349 -7.76 1.82 22.85
N PHE A 350 -8.00 0.62 23.37
CA PHE A 350 -8.04 -0.61 22.56
C PHE A 350 -9.02 -0.51 21.40
N GLU A 351 -10.25 -0.03 21.62
CA GLU A 351 -11.25 0.08 20.57
C GLU A 351 -10.84 1.09 19.50
N SER A 352 -10.40 2.28 19.89
CA SER A 352 -9.92 3.33 18.98
C SER A 352 -8.71 2.88 18.17
N ARG A 353 -7.80 2.12 18.78
CA ARG A 353 -6.63 1.58 18.10
C ARG A 353 -7.00 0.55 17.05
N PHE A 354 -7.86 -0.42 17.36
CA PHE A 354 -8.20 -1.49 16.42
C PHE A 354 -9.21 -1.04 15.36
N VAL A 355 -10.33 -0.46 15.77
CA VAL A 355 -11.37 0.00 14.82
C VAL A 355 -10.87 1.20 14.03
N GLY A 356 -10.20 2.17 14.67
CA GLY A 356 -9.64 3.34 14.00
C GLY A 356 -8.58 2.97 12.96
N LYS A 357 -7.72 2.00 13.26
CA LYS A 357 -6.71 1.49 12.32
C LYS A 357 -7.35 0.79 11.13
N GLU A 358 -8.41 0.02 11.33
CA GLU A 358 -9.16 -0.63 10.25
C GLU A 358 -9.87 0.41 9.36
N VAL A 359 -10.54 1.39 9.97
CA VAL A 359 -11.22 2.46 9.25
C VAL A 359 -10.23 3.30 8.44
N ASN A 360 -9.15 3.77 9.04
CA ASN A 360 -8.14 4.57 8.34
C ASN A 360 -7.37 3.75 7.30
N GLY A 361 -6.95 2.53 7.65
CA GLY A 361 -6.15 1.66 6.78
C GLY A 361 -6.94 1.12 5.60
N VAL A 362 -8.20 0.71 5.80
CA VAL A 362 -9.02 0.13 4.73
C VAL A 362 -9.83 1.21 4.01
N PHE A 363 -10.66 1.98 4.74
CA PHE A 363 -11.53 2.96 4.10
C PHE A 363 -10.77 4.21 3.66
N GLY A 364 -9.91 4.79 4.51
CA GLY A 364 -9.18 6.02 4.19
C GLY A 364 -8.29 5.85 2.96
N ASN A 365 -7.44 4.82 2.94
CA ASN A 365 -6.57 4.55 1.79
C ASN A 365 -7.34 4.24 0.50
N ARG A 366 -8.44 3.49 0.60
CA ARG A 366 -9.23 3.10 -0.58
C ARG A 366 -10.09 4.22 -1.10
N LEU A 367 -10.76 4.97 -0.21
CA LEU A 367 -11.54 6.15 -0.60
C LEU A 367 -10.66 7.21 -1.27
N GLY A 368 -9.49 7.51 -0.71
CA GLY A 368 -8.57 8.47 -1.32
C GLY A 368 -8.08 8.01 -2.70
N LYS A 369 -7.56 6.78 -2.81
CA LYS A 369 -6.98 6.27 -4.04
C LYS A 369 -8.01 6.01 -5.13
N SER A 370 -9.06 5.25 -4.83
CA SER A 370 -10.07 4.88 -5.83
C SER A 370 -11.07 6.00 -6.06
N GLY A 371 -11.44 6.76 -5.03
CA GLY A 371 -12.31 7.92 -5.18
C GLY A 371 -11.71 8.95 -6.13
N MET A 372 -10.42 9.29 -5.96
CA MET A 372 -9.72 10.17 -6.91
C MET A 372 -9.63 9.56 -8.31
N SER A 373 -9.39 8.26 -8.43
CA SER A 373 -9.33 7.58 -9.72
C SER A 373 -10.68 7.57 -10.43
N VAL A 374 -11.78 7.37 -9.69
CA VAL A 374 -13.16 7.49 -10.22
C VAL A 374 -13.42 8.92 -10.69
N LEU A 375 -13.10 9.92 -9.86
CA LEU A 375 -13.26 11.33 -10.22
C LEU A 375 -12.53 11.65 -11.54
N LEU A 376 -11.26 11.28 -11.67
CA LEU A 376 -10.49 11.51 -12.89
C LEU A 376 -11.10 10.79 -14.09
N SER A 377 -11.63 9.57 -13.91
CA SER A 377 -12.26 8.78 -14.98
C SER A 377 -13.60 9.38 -15.41
N VAL A 378 -14.45 9.75 -14.46
CA VAL A 378 -15.76 10.37 -14.72
C VAL A 378 -15.58 11.71 -15.45
N PHE A 379 -14.68 12.56 -14.95
CA PHE A 379 -14.40 13.84 -15.61
C PHE A 379 -13.94 13.63 -17.06
N THR A 380 -13.03 12.68 -17.30
CA THR A 380 -12.56 12.38 -18.64
C THR A 380 -13.68 11.83 -19.54
N GLY A 381 -14.54 10.97 -18.98
CA GLY A 381 -15.66 10.36 -19.72
C GLY A 381 -16.78 11.35 -20.03
N VAL A 382 -17.19 12.17 -19.05
CA VAL A 382 -18.30 13.12 -19.20
C VAL A 382 -17.94 14.31 -20.08
N PHE A 383 -16.77 14.90 -19.88
CA PHE A 383 -16.36 16.10 -20.63
C PHE A 383 -15.63 15.78 -21.95
N GLY A 384 -15.41 14.51 -22.28
CA GLY A 384 -14.76 14.07 -23.53
C GLY A 384 -13.30 14.55 -23.70
N LYS A 385 -12.79 15.34 -22.74
CA LYS A 385 -11.44 15.87 -22.70
C LYS A 385 -10.70 15.30 -21.50
N ALA A 386 -9.66 14.50 -21.74
CA ALA A 386 -8.74 14.13 -20.67
C ALA A 386 -8.10 15.40 -20.09
N PHE A 387 -7.95 15.45 -18.78
CA PHE A 387 -7.13 16.47 -18.15
C PHE A 387 -5.74 16.53 -18.80
N GLY A 388 -5.34 17.71 -19.26
CA GLY A 388 -3.98 17.95 -19.68
C GLY A 388 -3.01 17.74 -18.51
N ILE A 389 -1.76 17.45 -18.83
CA ILE A 389 -0.76 17.20 -17.77
C ILE A 389 -0.60 18.42 -16.84
N ALA A 390 -0.70 19.63 -17.39
CA ALA A 390 -0.67 20.88 -16.59
C ALA A 390 -1.82 20.95 -15.57
N GLN A 391 -3.03 20.61 -15.98
CA GLN A 391 -4.20 20.59 -15.07
C GLN A 391 -4.06 19.51 -13.99
N LEU A 392 -3.55 18.34 -14.34
CA LEU A 392 -3.28 17.26 -13.37
C LEU A 392 -2.21 17.68 -12.36
N THR A 393 -1.14 18.34 -12.80
CA THR A 393 -0.09 18.80 -11.88
C THR A 393 -0.57 19.94 -10.97
N GLN A 394 -1.42 20.84 -11.46
CA GLN A 394 -2.09 21.84 -10.65
C GLN A 394 -3.00 21.20 -9.61
N LEU A 395 -3.79 20.20 -10.00
CA LEU A 395 -4.64 19.43 -9.09
C LEU A 395 -3.80 18.68 -8.03
N ALA A 396 -2.64 18.13 -8.43
CA ALA A 396 -1.70 17.50 -7.50
C ALA A 396 -1.13 18.50 -6.50
N SER A 397 -0.83 19.74 -6.94
CA SER A 397 -0.38 20.81 -6.06
C SER A 397 -1.46 21.20 -5.04
N VAL A 398 -2.71 21.37 -5.46
CA VAL A 398 -3.82 21.65 -4.54
C VAL A 398 -4.01 20.51 -3.54
N ALA A 399 -3.96 19.26 -4.00
CA ALA A 399 -4.05 18.09 -3.11
C ALA A 399 -2.88 18.01 -2.13
N SER A 400 -1.66 18.41 -2.53
CA SER A 400 -0.49 18.47 -1.65
C SER A 400 -0.60 19.54 -0.57
N LEU A 401 -1.17 20.69 -0.89
CA LEU A 401 -1.48 21.76 0.09
C LEU A 401 -2.56 21.29 1.08
N SER A 402 -3.60 20.63 0.60
CA SER A 402 -4.62 20.01 1.46
C SER A 402 -4.02 18.98 2.40
N TRP A 403 -3.12 18.13 1.90
CA TRP A 403 -2.39 17.16 2.71
C TRP A 403 -1.52 17.85 3.78
N ALA A 404 -0.77 18.89 3.43
CA ALA A 404 0.01 19.66 4.37
C ALA A 404 -0.85 20.33 5.46
N ALA A 405 -2.04 20.82 5.10
CA ALA A 405 -2.99 21.36 6.07
C ALA A 405 -3.52 20.27 7.04
N CYS A 406 -3.83 19.08 6.52
CA CYS A 406 -4.26 17.94 7.35
C CYS A 406 -3.16 17.45 8.30
N THR A 407 -1.91 17.37 7.85
CA THR A 407 -0.76 17.00 8.70
C THR A 407 -0.50 18.04 9.77
N PHE A 408 -0.63 19.32 9.45
CA PHE A 408 -0.51 20.40 10.43
C PHE A 408 -1.64 20.37 11.47
N TRP A 409 -2.88 20.11 11.05
CA TRP A 409 -3.99 19.90 11.97
C TRP A 409 -3.73 18.71 12.90
N LEU A 410 -3.32 17.55 12.33
CA LEU A 410 -2.97 16.37 13.10
C LEU A 410 -1.83 16.64 14.09
N SER A 411 -0.80 17.38 13.69
CA SER A 411 0.34 17.73 14.57
C SER A 411 -0.10 18.48 15.83
N ARG A 412 -1.10 19.35 15.73
CA ARG A 412 -1.65 20.08 16.89
C ARG A 412 -2.41 19.19 17.85
N LEU A 413 -3.10 18.16 17.33
CA LEU A 413 -3.87 17.24 18.16
C LEU A 413 -2.98 16.18 18.85
N VAL A 414 -1.84 15.86 18.25
CA VAL A 414 -0.84 14.96 18.85
C VAL A 414 -0.01 15.66 19.91
N ASP A 415 0.23 16.98 19.77
CA ASP A 415 0.96 17.84 20.72
C ASP A 415 0.12 18.18 21.97
N ALA A 416 -1.22 18.14 21.86
CA ALA A 416 -2.11 18.43 22.98
C ALA A 416 -1.95 17.36 24.08
N PRO A 417 -1.76 17.77 25.38
CA PRO A 417 -1.73 16.82 26.48
C PRO A 417 -3.01 15.99 26.44
N GLN A 418 -2.88 14.70 26.19
CA GLN A 418 -4.03 13.80 26.30
C GLN A 418 -4.41 13.76 27.77
N GLU A 419 -5.57 14.31 28.14
CA GLU A 419 -6.18 14.08 29.43
C GLU A 419 -6.25 12.55 29.63
N GLN A 420 -5.36 12.06 30.50
CA GLN A 420 -5.31 10.64 30.86
C GLN A 420 -6.69 10.27 31.40
N SER A 421 -7.41 9.42 30.68
CA SER A 421 -8.63 8.83 31.23
C SER A 421 -8.29 8.11 32.56
N PRO A 422 -9.08 8.29 33.63
CA PRO A 422 -8.70 7.96 35.02
C PRO A 422 -8.64 6.46 35.34
N GLN A 423 -8.39 5.57 34.42
CA GLN A 423 -8.50 4.12 34.63
C GLN A 423 -7.20 3.37 34.91
N ARG A 424 -6.04 4.05 34.99
CA ARG A 424 -4.77 3.32 35.25
C ARG A 424 -4.28 3.28 36.69
N THR A 425 -5.01 3.88 37.62
CA THR A 425 -4.58 4.02 39.04
C THR A 425 -5.21 3.01 40.00
N GLN A 426 -6.03 2.05 39.56
CA GLN A 426 -6.67 1.09 40.49
C GLN A 426 -6.07 -0.33 40.47
N ASP A 427 -5.28 -0.72 39.45
CA ASP A 427 -4.73 -2.09 39.41
C ASP A 427 -3.33 -2.22 40.05
N ASP A 428 -2.56 -1.13 40.18
CA ASP A 428 -1.22 -1.17 40.81
C ASP A 428 -1.23 -1.16 42.35
N LYS A 429 -2.40 -1.13 43.02
CA LYS A 429 -2.53 -1.16 44.49
C LYS A 429 -2.99 -2.49 45.05
N LYS A 430 -3.05 -3.56 44.27
CA LYS A 430 -3.46 -4.89 44.73
C LYS A 430 -2.33 -5.91 44.80
N ASP A 431 -1.10 -5.54 44.46
CA ASP A 431 0.08 -6.42 44.54
C ASP A 431 1.20 -5.89 45.46
N GLU A 432 0.85 -5.13 46.52
CA GLU A 432 1.71 -4.90 47.72
C GLU A 432 1.17 -5.63 48.95
#